data_f8000b9b911da2c21a265ce985a9d2a6
#
_entry.id   f8000b9b911da2c21a265ce985a9d2a6
#
_cell.length_a   1.000
_cell.length_b   1.000
_cell.length_c   1.000
_cell.angle_alpha   90.00
_cell.angle_beta   90.00
_cell.angle_gamma   90.00
#
_symmetry.space_group_name_H-M   'P 1'
#
loop_
_entity.id
_entity.type
_entity.pdbx_description
1 polymer ?
#
loop_
_entity_poly.entity_id
_entity_poly.type
_entity_poly.pdbx_seq_one_letter_code
_entity_poly.pdbx_strand_id
1 'polypeptide(L)'
;MTGYSSQPISQQAAKELLALPLEDKVILSREKIAQWYDAWDGKCYVSFSGGKDSTGLAYLAAQELSRYRTPIYPLTLVFVNTGLEYPEIQHFVNDYAVWLQKQFLRIDVQLVRLRPKMNIRQVLTKYGYPVIGKKQARFIRDLQNAHGQNDATVNL
;
A
#
# COMPACT_ATOMS: atom_id res chain seq x y z
N MET A 1 -21.18 -5.00 -9.65
CA MET A 1 -19.84 -4.86 -9.04
C MET A 1 -18.85 -5.66 -9.89
N THR A 2 -18.20 -5.00 -10.83
CA THR A 2 -17.12 -5.62 -11.63
C THR A 2 -15.85 -5.59 -10.76
N GLY A 3 -15.57 -6.73 -10.12
CA GLY A 3 -14.39 -6.85 -9.29
C GLY A 3 -13.13 -6.62 -10.11
N TYR A 4 -12.28 -5.71 -9.68
CA TYR A 4 -10.94 -5.53 -10.21
C TYR A 4 -10.14 -6.82 -9.94
N SER A 5 -9.96 -7.64 -10.97
CA SER A 5 -9.13 -8.84 -10.90
C SER A 5 -7.71 -8.47 -11.31
N SER A 6 -6.79 -8.38 -10.35
CA SER A 6 -5.36 -8.32 -10.65
C SER A 6 -4.87 -9.73 -10.98
N GLN A 7 -4.92 -10.10 -12.25
CA GLN A 7 -4.25 -11.32 -12.71
C GLN A 7 -2.73 -11.16 -12.50
N PRO A 8 -2.04 -12.19 -11.98
CA PRO A 8 -0.59 -12.14 -11.88
C PRO A 8 0.01 -11.98 -13.28
N ILE A 9 0.86 -10.98 -13.46
CA ILE A 9 1.56 -10.76 -14.73
C ILE A 9 2.62 -11.85 -14.94
N SER A 10 2.80 -12.28 -16.20
CA SER A 10 3.85 -13.23 -16.58
C SER A 10 5.24 -12.60 -16.33
N GLN A 11 6.27 -13.44 -16.16
CA GLN A 11 7.64 -12.97 -16.02
C GLN A 11 8.10 -12.15 -17.24
N GLN A 12 7.65 -12.51 -18.43
CA GLN A 12 7.95 -11.80 -19.67
C GLN A 12 7.32 -10.41 -19.67
N ALA A 13 6.03 -10.30 -19.35
CA ALA A 13 5.34 -9.01 -19.24
C ALA A 13 5.97 -8.11 -18.15
N ALA A 14 6.43 -8.69 -17.04
CA ALA A 14 7.14 -7.93 -16.01
C ALA A 14 8.47 -7.36 -16.54
N LYS A 15 9.24 -8.12 -17.33
CA LYS A 15 10.48 -7.63 -17.96
C LYS A 15 10.21 -6.51 -18.95
N GLU A 16 9.17 -6.64 -19.77
CA GLU A 16 8.76 -5.62 -20.73
C GLU A 16 8.36 -4.32 -20.02
N LEU A 17 7.56 -4.38 -18.97
CA LEU A 17 7.22 -3.22 -18.14
C LEU A 17 8.45 -2.57 -17.48
N LEU A 18 9.42 -3.37 -17.04
CA LEU A 18 10.66 -2.84 -16.46
C LEU A 18 11.55 -2.14 -17.50
N ALA A 19 11.48 -2.54 -18.75
CA ALA A 19 12.26 -1.96 -19.86
C ALA A 19 11.67 -0.64 -20.40
N LEU A 20 10.42 -0.32 -20.08
CA LEU A 20 9.78 0.92 -20.55
C LEU A 20 10.51 2.18 -20.07
N PRO A 21 10.50 3.27 -20.86
CA PRO A 21 10.88 4.61 -20.43
C PRO A 21 10.10 5.06 -19.18
N LEU A 22 10.66 6.00 -18.43
CA LEU A 22 10.02 6.51 -17.20
C LEU A 22 8.65 7.13 -17.49
N GLU A 23 8.56 7.88 -18.57
CA GLU A 23 7.33 8.57 -19.00
C GLU A 23 6.19 7.58 -19.21
N ASP A 24 6.46 6.47 -19.90
CA ASP A 24 5.47 5.43 -20.16
C ASP A 24 5.03 4.71 -18.87
N LYS A 25 5.99 4.45 -17.96
CA LYS A 25 5.68 3.91 -16.63
C LYS A 25 4.77 4.84 -15.82
N VAL A 26 5.02 6.14 -15.88
CA VAL A 26 4.18 7.15 -15.22
C VAL A 26 2.77 7.14 -15.80
N ILE A 27 2.64 7.12 -17.14
CA ILE A 27 1.33 7.06 -17.82
C ILE A 27 0.56 5.81 -17.39
N LEU A 28 1.17 4.63 -17.51
CA LEU A 28 0.55 3.36 -17.14
C LEU A 28 0.15 3.30 -15.65
N SER A 29 1.00 3.87 -14.77
CA SER A 29 0.70 3.93 -13.34
C SER A 29 -0.52 4.80 -13.05
N ARG A 30 -0.63 5.93 -13.73
CA ARG A 30 -1.78 6.85 -13.59
C ARG A 30 -3.06 6.26 -14.15
N GLU A 31 -3.01 5.57 -15.28
CA GLU A 31 -4.16 4.85 -15.84
C GLU A 31 -4.66 3.77 -14.86
N LYS A 32 -3.74 3.03 -14.23
CA LYS A 32 -4.12 2.06 -13.19
C LYS A 32 -4.75 2.72 -11.97
N ILE A 33 -4.24 3.85 -11.54
CA ILE A 33 -4.83 4.62 -10.43
C ILE A 33 -6.24 5.07 -10.78
N ALA A 34 -6.46 5.62 -12.00
CA ALA A 34 -7.76 6.02 -12.48
C ALA A 34 -8.75 4.84 -12.51
N GLN A 35 -8.35 3.72 -13.12
CA GLN A 35 -9.16 2.50 -13.17
C GLN A 35 -9.54 1.99 -11.78
N TRP A 36 -8.59 2.03 -10.83
CA TRP A 36 -8.85 1.65 -9.45
C TRP A 36 -9.82 2.61 -8.77
N TYR A 37 -9.62 3.90 -8.93
CA TYR A 37 -10.47 4.93 -8.35
C TYR A 37 -11.91 4.81 -8.85
N ASP A 38 -12.09 4.63 -10.16
CA ASP A 38 -13.41 4.49 -10.79
C ASP A 38 -14.09 3.17 -10.39
N ALA A 39 -13.34 2.05 -10.32
CA ALA A 39 -13.87 0.75 -9.94
C ALA A 39 -14.43 0.71 -8.50
N TRP A 40 -13.95 1.59 -7.63
CA TRP A 40 -14.37 1.68 -6.23
C TRP A 40 -15.16 2.96 -5.92
N ASP A 41 -15.72 3.63 -6.92
CA ASP A 41 -16.44 4.88 -6.76
C ASP A 41 -15.67 5.93 -5.94
N GLY A 42 -14.36 5.98 -6.08
CA GLY A 42 -13.47 6.86 -5.34
C GLY A 42 -13.19 6.46 -3.88
N LYS A 43 -13.76 5.36 -3.38
CA LYS A 43 -13.58 4.89 -2.00
C LYS A 43 -12.26 4.14 -1.83
N CYS A 44 -11.16 4.83 -1.99
CA CYS A 44 -9.83 4.26 -1.89
C CYS A 44 -8.88 5.16 -1.10
N TYR A 45 -7.76 4.59 -0.69
CA TYR A 45 -6.72 5.29 0.04
C TYR A 45 -5.34 4.83 -0.40
N VAL A 46 -4.34 5.64 -0.14
CA VAL A 46 -2.92 5.29 -0.31
C VAL A 46 -2.34 4.87 1.03
N SER A 47 -1.84 3.64 1.13
CA SER A 47 -1.02 3.23 2.28
C SER A 47 0.31 3.96 2.21
N PHE A 48 0.50 4.92 3.12
CA PHE A 48 1.60 5.87 3.09
C PHE A 48 2.57 5.63 4.23
N SER A 49 3.72 5.05 3.94
CA SER A 49 4.76 4.75 4.95
C SER A 49 5.82 5.84 5.08
N GLY A 50 5.81 6.86 4.23
CA GLY A 50 6.89 7.85 4.11
C GLY A 50 8.12 7.33 3.34
N GLY A 51 8.11 6.07 2.88
CA GLY A 51 9.16 5.54 2.01
C GLY A 51 8.99 5.99 0.55
N LYS A 52 10.06 5.88 -0.23
CA LYS A 52 10.13 6.38 -1.63
C LYS A 52 8.96 5.91 -2.51
N ASP A 53 8.59 4.63 -2.42
CA ASP A 53 7.57 4.04 -3.29
C ASP A 53 6.17 4.57 -2.95
N SER A 54 5.83 4.64 -1.65
CA SER A 54 4.56 5.19 -1.19
C SER A 54 4.46 6.71 -1.43
N THR A 55 5.58 7.42 -1.38
CA THR A 55 5.67 8.85 -1.69
C THR A 55 5.41 9.09 -3.18
N GLY A 56 6.06 8.31 -4.05
CA GLY A 56 5.81 8.36 -5.50
C GLY A 56 4.36 8.00 -5.85
N LEU A 57 3.81 6.96 -5.23
CA LEU A 57 2.41 6.58 -5.43
C LEU A 57 1.44 7.69 -5.00
N ALA A 58 1.66 8.31 -3.83
CA ALA A 58 0.82 9.41 -3.35
C ALA A 58 0.85 10.62 -4.30
N TYR A 59 2.04 10.94 -4.86
CA TYR A 59 2.18 11.99 -5.86
C TYR A 59 1.42 11.69 -7.14
N LEU A 60 1.58 10.48 -7.70
CA LEU A 60 0.89 10.06 -8.92
C LEU A 60 -0.62 10.02 -8.72
N ALA A 61 -1.09 9.58 -7.55
CA ALA A 61 -2.51 9.60 -7.19
C ALA A 61 -3.05 11.03 -7.14
N ALA A 62 -2.34 11.96 -6.47
CA ALA A 62 -2.71 13.36 -6.43
C ALA A 62 -2.77 13.98 -7.82
N GLN A 63 -1.76 13.70 -8.65
CA GLN A 63 -1.68 14.18 -10.03
C GLN A 63 -2.84 13.65 -10.87
N GLU A 64 -3.22 12.39 -10.70
CA GLU A 64 -4.34 11.80 -11.46
C GLU A 64 -5.68 12.34 -10.96
N LEU A 65 -5.92 12.35 -9.65
CA LEU A 65 -7.16 12.86 -9.09
C LEU A 65 -7.39 14.34 -9.40
N SER A 66 -6.34 15.15 -9.50
CA SER A 66 -6.44 16.57 -9.86
C SER A 66 -6.98 16.81 -11.28
N ARG A 67 -7.01 15.77 -12.13
CA ARG A 67 -7.60 15.82 -13.48
C ARG A 67 -9.12 15.64 -13.47
N TYR A 68 -9.66 15.02 -12.43
CA TYR A 68 -11.11 14.92 -12.27
C TYR A 68 -11.71 16.30 -12.02
N ARG A 69 -12.83 16.57 -12.65
CA ARG A 69 -13.50 17.87 -12.52
C ARG A 69 -13.95 18.13 -11.07
N THR A 70 -14.39 17.07 -10.42
CA THR A 70 -14.79 17.05 -9.00
C THR A 70 -14.49 15.65 -8.44
N PRO A 71 -13.37 15.43 -7.74
CA PRO A 71 -13.14 14.18 -7.06
C PRO A 71 -14.26 13.93 -6.03
N ILE A 72 -14.79 12.72 -6.01
CA ILE A 72 -15.92 12.35 -5.12
C ILE A 72 -15.45 12.30 -3.67
N TYR A 73 -14.21 11.86 -3.46
CA TYR A 73 -13.61 11.72 -2.13
C TYR A 73 -12.22 12.37 -2.08
N PRO A 74 -11.77 12.78 -0.89
CA PRO A 74 -10.42 13.28 -0.71
C PRO A 74 -9.38 12.20 -1.01
N LEU A 75 -8.18 12.60 -1.39
CA LEU A 75 -7.03 11.71 -1.42
C LEU A 75 -6.61 11.40 0.01
N THR A 76 -7.00 10.23 0.49
CA THR A 76 -6.68 9.79 1.83
C THR A 76 -5.34 9.07 1.86
N LEU A 77 -4.37 9.62 2.60
CA LEU A 77 -3.10 8.99 2.92
C LEU A 77 -3.20 8.32 4.29
N VAL A 78 -3.00 7.01 4.37
CA VAL A 78 -3.09 6.25 5.63
C VAL A 78 -1.69 5.90 6.10
N PHE A 79 -1.27 6.49 7.21
CA PHE A 79 0.00 6.21 7.89
C PHE A 79 -0.24 5.41 9.17
N VAL A 80 0.45 4.27 9.31
CA VAL A 80 0.38 3.42 10.51
C VAL A 80 1.62 3.66 11.35
N ASN A 81 1.45 4.26 12.53
CA ASN A 81 2.53 4.44 13.50
C ASN A 81 2.57 3.23 14.44
N THR A 82 3.53 2.33 14.22
CA THR A 82 3.71 1.11 15.03
C THR A 82 4.47 1.36 16.34
N GLY A 83 5.08 2.56 16.45
CA GLY A 83 5.91 2.97 17.59
C GLY A 83 7.41 2.68 17.39
N LEU A 84 7.81 2.25 16.19
CA LEU A 84 9.22 2.08 15.80
C LEU A 84 9.70 3.08 14.74
N GLU A 85 8.79 3.85 14.19
CA GLU A 85 9.12 4.83 13.17
C GLU A 85 10.00 5.94 13.76
N TYR A 86 11.10 6.23 13.06
CA TYR A 86 11.97 7.36 13.41
C TYR A 86 11.18 8.67 13.44
N PRO A 87 11.48 9.59 14.36
CA PRO A 87 10.82 10.90 14.42
C PRO A 87 10.83 11.63 13.09
N GLU A 88 11.91 11.52 12.32
CA GLU A 88 12.09 12.14 11.00
C GLU A 88 11.03 11.65 10.00
N ILE A 89 10.69 10.35 10.03
CA ILE A 89 9.64 9.78 9.17
C ILE A 89 8.28 10.38 9.55
N GLN A 90 8.01 10.54 10.85
CA GLN A 90 6.74 11.11 11.32
C GLN A 90 6.61 12.60 10.94
N HIS A 91 7.71 13.35 10.98
CA HIS A 91 7.76 14.73 10.49
C HIS A 91 7.56 14.77 8.97
N PHE A 92 8.34 13.98 8.24
CA PHE A 92 8.23 13.89 6.77
C PHE A 92 6.81 13.58 6.30
N VAL A 93 6.13 12.62 6.92
CA VAL A 93 4.76 12.23 6.57
C VAL A 93 3.79 13.41 6.69
N ASN A 94 3.93 14.25 7.73
CA ASN A 94 3.12 15.46 7.87
C ASN A 94 3.44 16.51 6.82
N ASP A 95 4.73 16.82 6.71
CA ASP A 95 5.19 17.88 5.84
C ASP A 95 4.87 17.56 4.38
N TYR A 96 4.99 16.28 4.01
CA TYR A 96 4.65 15.81 2.68
C TYR A 96 3.15 15.94 2.37
N ALA A 97 2.27 15.58 3.30
CA ALA A 97 0.83 15.72 3.10
C ALA A 97 0.43 17.20 2.92
N VAL A 98 1.00 18.09 3.74
CA VAL A 98 0.80 19.55 3.61
C VAL A 98 1.36 20.08 2.29
N TRP A 99 2.56 19.61 1.91
CA TRP A 99 3.16 19.98 0.64
C TRP A 99 2.30 19.52 -0.53
N LEU A 100 1.84 18.26 -0.51
CA LEU A 100 1.01 17.69 -1.57
C LEU A 100 -0.29 18.46 -1.74
N GLN A 101 -0.94 18.85 -0.64
CA GLN A 101 -2.13 19.71 -0.67
C GLN A 101 -1.85 21.07 -1.34
N LYS A 102 -0.68 21.66 -1.10
CA LYS A 102 -0.29 22.94 -1.72
C LYS A 102 0.00 22.80 -3.22
N GLN A 103 0.53 21.65 -3.66
CA GLN A 103 0.80 21.38 -5.08
C GLN A 103 -0.50 21.14 -5.88
N PHE A 104 -1.51 20.55 -5.25
CA PHE A 104 -2.74 20.12 -5.92
C PHE A 104 -3.97 20.73 -5.27
N LEU A 105 -4.25 22.00 -5.59
CA LEU A 105 -5.34 22.79 -4.98
C LEU A 105 -6.76 22.28 -5.35
N ARG A 106 -6.87 21.44 -6.38
CA ARG A 106 -8.17 20.94 -6.86
C ARG A 106 -8.66 19.72 -6.08
N ILE A 107 -7.83 19.12 -5.29
CA ILE A 107 -8.17 17.94 -4.50
C ILE A 107 -8.00 18.26 -3.02
N ASP A 108 -8.78 17.59 -2.19
CA ASP A 108 -8.56 17.58 -0.75
C ASP A 108 -7.62 16.42 -0.39
N VAL A 109 -6.55 16.69 0.36
CA VAL A 109 -5.57 15.69 0.79
C VAL A 109 -5.71 15.50 2.30
N GLN A 110 -6.08 14.30 2.71
CA GLN A 110 -6.26 13.95 4.13
C GLN A 110 -5.20 12.95 4.58
N LEU A 111 -4.56 13.23 5.71
CA LEU A 111 -3.65 12.31 6.38
C LEU A 111 -4.34 11.65 7.57
N VAL A 112 -4.61 10.35 7.45
CA VAL A 112 -5.15 9.54 8.54
C VAL A 112 -4.01 8.78 9.22
N ARG A 113 -3.90 8.95 10.54
CA ARG A 113 -2.90 8.24 11.35
C ARG A 113 -3.56 7.15 12.17
N LEU A 114 -3.12 5.93 11.92
CA LEU A 114 -3.56 4.79 12.68
C LEU A 114 -2.48 4.39 13.69
N ARG A 115 -2.95 3.94 14.85
CA ARG A 115 -2.10 3.31 15.87
C ARG A 115 -2.64 1.92 16.16
N PRO A 116 -1.80 0.88 16.17
CA PRO A 116 -2.23 -0.45 16.55
C PRO A 116 -2.62 -0.48 18.05
N LYS A 117 -3.52 -1.38 18.43
CA LYS A 117 -3.91 -1.57 19.85
C LYS A 117 -2.71 -1.89 20.75
N MET A 118 -1.72 -2.61 20.20
CA MET A 118 -0.44 -2.88 20.85
C MET A 118 0.67 -2.29 19.99
N ASN A 119 1.50 -1.46 20.58
CA ASN A 119 2.73 -1.03 19.91
C ASN A 119 3.74 -2.18 19.87
N ILE A 120 4.78 -2.05 19.05
CA ILE A 120 5.76 -3.11 18.84
C ILE A 120 6.45 -3.52 20.16
N ARG A 121 6.74 -2.57 21.06
CA ARG A 121 7.35 -2.87 22.36
C ARG A 121 6.45 -3.79 23.17
N GLN A 122 5.13 -3.51 23.23
CA GLN A 122 4.16 -4.34 23.91
C GLN A 122 4.04 -5.74 23.28
N VAL A 123 4.10 -5.80 21.95
CA VAL A 123 4.12 -7.08 21.20
C VAL A 123 5.36 -7.88 21.58
N LEU A 124 6.55 -7.27 21.56
CA LEU A 124 7.80 -7.94 21.92
C LEU A 124 7.83 -8.38 23.39
N THR A 125 7.28 -7.58 24.30
CA THR A 125 7.19 -7.94 25.71
C THR A 125 6.24 -9.13 25.92
N LYS A 126 5.13 -9.18 25.17
CA LYS A 126 4.09 -10.22 25.33
C LYS A 126 4.44 -11.53 24.62
N TYR A 127 5.04 -11.45 23.43
CA TYR A 127 5.23 -12.59 22.54
C TYR A 127 6.70 -12.94 22.31
N GLY A 128 7.64 -12.13 22.82
CA GLY A 128 9.07 -12.28 22.59
C GLY A 128 9.53 -11.72 21.25
N TYR A 129 10.84 -11.75 21.03
CA TYR A 129 11.47 -11.35 19.77
C TYR A 129 11.30 -12.44 18.72
N PRO A 130 11.00 -12.08 17.46
CA PRO A 130 10.97 -13.06 16.37
C PRO A 130 12.39 -13.58 16.11
N VAL A 131 12.59 -14.88 16.36
CA VAL A 131 13.90 -15.56 16.14
C VAL A 131 14.12 -15.88 14.65
N ILE A 132 13.08 -15.87 13.84
CA ILE A 132 13.12 -16.21 12.42
C ILE A 132 12.61 -15.04 11.58
N GLY A 133 13.21 -14.86 10.39
CA GLY A 133 12.81 -13.84 9.46
C GLY A 133 11.41 -14.11 8.86
N LYS A 134 10.76 -13.06 8.36
CA LYS A 134 9.42 -13.12 7.76
C LYS A 134 9.29 -14.17 6.66
N LYS A 135 10.33 -14.37 5.85
CA LYS A 135 10.36 -15.34 4.76
C LYS A 135 10.31 -16.78 5.29
N GLN A 136 11.12 -17.09 6.29
CA GLN A 136 11.17 -18.41 6.93
C GLN A 136 9.87 -18.70 7.69
N ALA A 137 9.33 -17.72 8.42
CA ALA A 137 8.04 -17.86 9.12
C ALA A 137 6.89 -18.16 8.15
N ARG A 138 6.86 -17.50 6.99
CA ARG A 138 5.88 -17.77 5.94
C ARG A 138 6.05 -19.19 5.39
N PHE A 139 7.27 -19.60 5.08
CA PHE A 139 7.55 -20.95 4.55
C PHE A 139 7.11 -22.04 5.53
N ILE A 140 7.41 -21.90 6.82
CA ILE A 140 6.97 -22.84 7.87
C ILE A 140 5.45 -22.91 7.93
N ARG A 141 4.75 -21.77 7.92
CA ARG A 141 3.29 -21.73 7.92
C ARG A 141 2.70 -22.43 6.69
N ASP A 142 3.28 -22.19 5.52
CA ASP A 142 2.79 -22.78 4.28
C ASP A 142 2.98 -24.31 4.28
N LEU A 143 4.08 -24.82 4.87
CA LEU A 143 4.30 -26.25 5.10
C LEU A 143 3.30 -26.83 6.12
N GLN A 144 3.05 -26.16 7.24
CA GLN A 144 2.07 -26.62 8.23
C GLN A 144 0.66 -26.71 7.64
N ASN A 145 0.25 -25.73 6.84
CA ASN A 145 -1.03 -25.75 6.16
C ASN A 145 -1.13 -26.90 5.13
N ALA A 146 -0.05 -27.22 4.42
CA ALA A 146 -0.01 -28.34 3.47
C ALA A 146 -0.10 -29.69 4.18
N HIS A 147 0.57 -29.86 5.33
CA HIS A 147 0.46 -31.08 6.15
C HIS A 147 -0.91 -31.25 6.78
N GLY A 148 -1.50 -30.17 7.32
CA GLY A 148 -2.84 -30.22 7.91
C GLY A 148 -3.97 -30.54 6.91
N GLN A 149 -3.78 -30.21 5.63
CA GLN A 149 -4.71 -30.62 4.57
C GLN A 149 -4.59 -32.13 4.23
N ASN A 150 -3.39 -32.71 4.35
CA ASN A 150 -3.18 -34.15 4.12
C ASN A 150 -3.76 -35.00 5.26
N ASP A 151 -3.70 -34.54 6.51
CA ASP A 151 -4.27 -35.25 7.66
C ASP A 151 -5.81 -35.25 7.66
N ALA A 152 -6.43 -34.21 7.09
CA ALA A 152 -7.89 -34.16 6.94
C ALA A 152 -8.45 -35.11 5.88
N THR A 153 -7.62 -35.57 4.93
CA THR A 153 -8.00 -36.51 3.86
C THR A 153 -7.81 -37.97 4.24
N VAL A 154 -7.13 -38.27 5.35
CA VAL A 154 -6.89 -39.64 5.82
C VAL A 154 -7.98 -40.17 6.79
N ASN A 155 -8.87 -39.29 7.25
CA ASN A 155 -9.96 -39.59 8.20
C ASN A 155 -11.36 -39.69 7.55
N LEU A 156 -11.42 -40.06 6.29
CA LEU A 156 -12.60 -40.49 5.54
C LEU A 156 -12.34 -41.93 4.99
#